data_31840559c440415905e66f0a777f0799
#
_entry.id   31840559c440415905e66f0a777f0799
#
_cell.length_a   1.000
_cell.length_b   1.000
_cell.length_c   1.000
_cell.angle_alpha   90.00
_cell.angle_beta   90.00
_cell.angle_gamma   90.00
#
_symmetry.space_group_name_H-M   'P 1'
#
loop_
_entity.id
_entity.type
_entity.pdbx_description
1 polymer ?
#
loop_
_entity_poly.entity_id
_entity_poly.type
_entity_poly.pdbx_seq_one_letter_code
_entity_poly.pdbx_strand_id
1 'polypeptide(L)'
;MFLVVTRNFPPELGGMQNLMEGLSNALLSHGPVKVFADSTSEAESYDQNSNLNIERVSGLKIFRKYRKANLVREFLSLNEIRASFFDHWKSIENIDSETLRKTKSFCLVHSKEINHPVGSLLNKRVVKAL
;
A
#
# COMPACT_ATOMS: atom_id res chain seq x y z
N MET A 1 6.22 -14.84 -1.15
CA MET A 1 6.45 -13.44 -0.73
C MET A 1 5.11 -12.75 -0.57
N PHE A 2 5.02 -11.77 0.32
CA PHE A 2 3.86 -10.89 0.49
C PHE A 2 4.22 -9.46 0.10
N LEU A 3 3.23 -8.71 -0.36
CA LEU A 3 3.38 -7.30 -0.71
C LEU A 3 2.45 -6.45 0.16
N VAL A 4 2.98 -5.39 0.74
CA VAL A 4 2.21 -4.39 1.50
C VAL A 4 2.41 -3.03 0.84
N VAL A 5 1.33 -2.37 0.50
CA VAL A 5 1.33 -1.05 -0.14
C VAL A 5 0.57 -0.07 0.74
N THR A 6 1.26 0.93 1.24
CA THR A 6 0.68 1.87 2.20
C THR A 6 1.13 3.30 1.92
N ARG A 7 0.32 4.25 2.36
CA ARG A 7 0.70 5.67 2.42
C ARG A 7 1.28 6.02 3.78
N ASN A 8 0.76 5.37 4.81
CA ASN A 8 1.04 5.68 6.20
C ASN A 8 1.79 4.51 6.84
N PHE A 9 3.05 4.72 7.14
CA PHE A 9 3.92 3.71 7.77
C PHE A 9 4.84 4.38 8.80
N PRO A 10 5.29 3.68 9.85
CA PRO A 10 6.25 4.25 10.80
C PRO A 10 7.47 4.85 10.07
N PRO A 11 8.16 5.83 10.70
CA PRO A 11 8.10 6.21 12.12
C PRO A 11 6.97 7.17 12.50
N GLU A 12 6.20 7.68 11.55
CA GLU A 12 5.04 8.49 11.92
C GLU A 12 4.07 7.71 12.82
N LEU A 13 3.54 8.38 13.83
CA LEU A 13 2.61 7.76 14.78
C LEU A 13 1.17 7.89 14.29
N GLY A 14 0.40 6.80 14.40
CA GLY A 14 -1.00 6.78 14.07
C GLY A 14 -1.57 5.37 13.99
N GLY A 15 -2.89 5.27 14.05
CA GLY A 15 -3.58 3.97 14.02
C GLY A 15 -3.33 3.18 12.74
N MET A 16 -3.27 3.86 11.58
CA MET A 16 -3.00 3.21 10.30
C MET A 16 -1.54 2.76 10.21
N GLN A 17 -0.60 3.57 10.68
CA GLN A 17 0.82 3.23 10.74
C GLN A 17 1.04 1.96 11.56
N ASN A 18 0.49 1.93 12.77
CA ASN A 18 0.58 0.77 13.67
C ASN A 18 -0.08 -0.47 13.07
N LEU A 19 -1.24 -0.31 12.40
CA LEU A 19 -1.94 -1.41 11.76
C LEU A 19 -1.11 -2.01 10.61
N MET A 20 -0.57 -1.17 9.74
CA MET A 20 0.20 -1.64 8.58
C MET A 20 1.55 -2.23 8.99
N GLU A 21 2.19 -1.70 10.01
CA GLU A 21 3.38 -2.27 10.61
C GLU A 21 3.09 -3.64 11.25
N GLY A 22 2.06 -3.72 12.09
CA GLY A 22 1.65 -4.96 12.73
C GLY A 22 1.29 -6.05 11.73
N LEU A 23 0.55 -5.71 10.67
CA LEU A 23 0.25 -6.62 9.57
C LEU A 23 1.54 -7.10 8.88
N SER A 24 2.44 -6.18 8.55
CA SER A 24 3.70 -6.52 7.88
C SER A 24 4.57 -7.44 8.73
N ASN A 25 4.69 -7.17 10.02
CA ASN A 25 5.43 -8.01 10.94
C ASN A 25 4.78 -9.40 11.14
N ALA A 26 3.46 -9.47 11.23
CA ALA A 26 2.74 -10.74 11.30
C ALA A 26 2.96 -11.60 10.06
N LEU A 27 2.97 -10.99 8.87
CA LEU A 27 3.23 -11.69 7.60
C LEU A 27 4.65 -12.27 7.51
N LEU A 28 5.65 -11.68 8.20
CA LEU A 28 7.03 -12.20 8.20
C LEU A 28 7.13 -13.64 8.71
N SER A 29 6.26 -14.05 9.63
CA SER A 29 6.22 -15.44 10.11
C SER A 29 5.75 -16.43 9.03
N HIS A 30 5.17 -15.94 7.95
CA HIS A 30 4.62 -16.73 6.83
C HIS A 30 5.45 -16.61 5.54
N GLY A 31 6.47 -15.76 5.53
CA GLY A 31 7.39 -15.59 4.40
C GLY A 31 7.88 -14.14 4.22
N PRO A 32 8.76 -13.91 3.24
CA PRO A 32 9.30 -12.58 2.99
C PRO A 32 8.21 -11.55 2.69
N VAL A 33 8.40 -10.32 3.19
CA VAL A 33 7.47 -9.19 3.01
C VAL A 33 8.20 -8.03 2.36
N LYS A 34 7.65 -7.50 1.26
CA LYS A 34 8.04 -6.24 0.65
C LYS A 34 7.01 -5.17 1.02
N VAL A 35 7.47 -4.02 1.46
CA VAL A 35 6.63 -2.86 1.79
C VAL A 35 6.96 -1.70 0.87
N PHE A 36 5.96 -1.16 0.16
CA PHE A 36 6.04 0.14 -0.48
C PHE A 36 5.29 1.18 0.37
N ALA A 37 6.02 2.16 0.90
CA ALA A 37 5.46 3.19 1.75
C ALA A 37 5.83 4.60 1.26
N ASP A 38 5.05 5.61 1.63
CA ASP A 38 5.44 6.99 1.38
C ASP A 38 6.65 7.37 2.23
N SER A 39 7.54 8.18 1.66
CA SER A 39 8.70 8.71 2.39
C SER A 39 8.25 9.76 3.41
N THR A 40 8.87 9.70 4.58
CA THR A 40 8.70 10.66 5.67
C THR A 40 10.08 11.12 6.17
N SER A 41 10.11 12.15 7.02
CA SER A 41 11.34 12.59 7.66
C SER A 41 12.06 11.52 8.47
N GLU A 42 12.56 11.03 9.06
CA GLU A 42 13.09 9.96 9.92
C GLU A 42 12.88 8.52 9.40
N ALA A 43 12.34 8.36 8.17
CA ALA A 43 12.07 7.02 7.60
C ALA A 43 13.32 6.16 7.50
N GLU A 44 14.46 6.76 7.13
CA GLU A 44 15.72 6.04 6.95
C GLU A 44 16.19 5.36 8.23
N SER A 45 16.15 6.08 9.37
CA SER A 45 16.54 5.52 10.66
C SER A 45 15.64 4.37 11.10
N TYR A 46 14.33 4.48 10.86
CA TYR A 46 13.39 3.40 11.14
C TYR A 46 13.65 2.18 10.24
N ASP A 47 13.84 2.41 8.95
CA ASP A 47 13.99 1.34 7.95
C ASP A 47 15.28 0.53 8.18
N GLN A 48 16.37 1.19 8.60
CA GLN A 48 17.63 0.52 8.96
C GLN A 48 17.52 -0.42 10.17
N ASN A 49 16.58 -0.14 11.08
CA ASN A 49 16.34 -0.97 12.28
C ASN A 49 15.18 -1.96 12.09
N SER A 50 14.54 -1.99 10.94
CA SER A 50 13.42 -2.87 10.64
C SER A 50 13.89 -4.17 9.98
N ASN A 51 13.24 -5.29 10.31
CA ASN A 51 13.42 -6.57 9.61
C ASN A 51 12.62 -6.66 8.28
N LEU A 52 11.86 -5.63 7.96
CA LEU A 52 11.05 -5.56 6.74
C LEU A 52 11.87 -5.01 5.57
N ASN A 53 11.61 -5.50 4.38
CA ASN A 53 12.15 -4.90 3.15
C ASN A 53 11.26 -3.72 2.74
N ILE A 54 11.61 -2.51 3.20
CA ILE A 54 10.84 -1.30 2.99
C ILE A 54 11.45 -0.48 1.85
N GLU A 55 10.61 -0.06 0.93
CA GLU A 55 10.96 0.89 -0.12
C GLU A 55 10.10 2.15 0.01
N ARG A 56 10.76 3.29 0.21
CA ARG A 56 10.12 4.58 0.40
C ARG A 56 9.97 5.32 -0.91
N VAL A 57 8.73 5.72 -1.21
CA VAL A 57 8.43 6.52 -2.39
C VAL A 57 8.38 7.99 -2.01
N SER A 58 9.32 8.76 -2.55
CA SER A 58 9.46 10.20 -2.32
C SER A 58 8.86 11.03 -3.46
N GLY A 59 8.90 12.35 -3.32
CA GLY A 59 8.49 13.33 -4.32
C GLY A 59 7.17 14.01 -4.00
N LEU A 60 6.74 14.90 -4.89
CA LEU A 60 5.51 15.68 -4.71
C LEU A 60 4.30 14.74 -4.56
N LYS A 61 3.42 15.04 -3.61
CA LYS A 61 2.27 14.22 -3.21
C LYS A 61 1.39 13.81 -4.39
N ILE A 62 1.21 14.71 -5.39
CA ILE A 62 0.39 14.46 -6.58
C ILE A 62 0.99 13.34 -7.44
N PHE A 63 2.31 13.32 -7.61
CA PHE A 63 3.00 12.35 -8.46
C PHE A 63 3.38 11.07 -7.72
N ARG A 64 3.51 11.12 -6.39
CA ARG A 64 3.94 10.00 -5.55
C ARG A 64 3.04 8.77 -5.73
N LYS A 65 1.72 8.97 -5.80
CA LYS A 65 0.78 7.87 -6.01
C LYS A 65 0.99 7.13 -7.34
N TYR A 66 1.32 7.85 -8.40
CA TYR A 66 1.58 7.25 -9.72
C TYR A 66 2.93 6.52 -9.75
N ARG A 67 3.96 7.12 -9.13
CA ARG A 67 5.26 6.47 -8.99
C ARG A 67 5.16 5.18 -8.19
N LYS A 68 4.44 5.20 -7.07
CA LYS A 68 4.20 4.02 -6.26
C LYS A 68 3.44 2.94 -7.04
N ALA A 69 2.38 3.30 -7.75
CA ALA A 69 1.65 2.36 -8.60
C ALA A 69 2.53 1.74 -9.69
N ASN A 70 3.44 2.50 -10.29
CA ASN A 70 4.40 1.97 -11.26
C ASN A 70 5.36 0.95 -10.63
N LEU A 71 5.94 1.27 -9.47
CA LEU A 71 6.82 0.36 -8.73
C LEU A 71 6.08 -0.92 -8.33
N VAL A 72 4.85 -0.82 -7.86
CA VAL A 72 4.01 -1.98 -7.51
C VAL A 72 3.74 -2.85 -8.73
N ARG A 73 3.38 -2.26 -9.89
CA ARG A 73 3.15 -3.01 -11.14
C ARG A 73 4.39 -3.75 -11.59
N GLU A 74 5.53 -3.07 -11.60
CA GLU A 74 6.82 -3.67 -11.95
C GLU A 74 7.15 -4.82 -11.00
N PHE A 75 7.03 -4.59 -9.70
CA PHE A 75 7.30 -5.61 -8.69
C PHE A 75 6.39 -6.84 -8.83
N LEU A 76 5.09 -6.64 -9.06
CA LEU A 76 4.12 -7.72 -9.29
C LEU A 76 4.37 -8.47 -10.61
N SER A 77 4.98 -7.82 -11.60
CA SER A 77 5.32 -8.47 -12.87
C SER A 77 6.57 -9.36 -12.80
N LEU A 78 7.48 -9.06 -11.88
CA LEU A 78 8.78 -9.72 -11.75
C LEU A 78 8.85 -10.74 -10.62
N ASN A 79 7.84 -10.78 -9.74
CA ASN A 79 7.88 -11.61 -8.53
C ASN A 79 6.60 -12.43 -8.36
N GLU A 80 6.74 -13.64 -7.82
CA GLU A 80 5.61 -14.44 -7.36
C GLU A 80 5.12 -13.96 -6.00
N ILE A 81 3.97 -13.31 -5.98
CA ILE A 81 3.36 -12.74 -4.78
C ILE A 81 2.17 -13.60 -4.36
N ARG A 82 2.19 -14.12 -3.13
CA ARG A 82 1.10 -14.92 -2.56
C ARG A 82 -0.14 -14.09 -2.28
N ALA A 83 0.06 -12.89 -1.75
CA ALA A 83 -1.00 -11.91 -1.52
C ALA A 83 -0.43 -10.50 -1.43
N SER A 84 -1.23 -9.52 -1.83
CA SER A 84 -0.94 -8.09 -1.71
C SER A 84 -1.99 -7.39 -0.84
N PHE A 85 -1.54 -6.49 0.02
CA PHE A 85 -2.36 -5.76 0.99
C PHE A 85 -2.20 -4.27 0.78
N PHE A 86 -3.31 -3.57 0.66
CA PHE A 86 -3.36 -2.13 0.43
C PHE A 86 -4.06 -1.45 1.61
N ASP A 87 -3.48 -0.37 2.12
CA ASP A 87 -4.00 0.37 3.28
C ASP A 87 -5.29 1.15 2.97
N HIS A 88 -5.54 1.44 1.70
CA HIS A 88 -6.59 2.35 1.29
C HIS A 88 -6.92 2.17 -0.19
N TRP A 89 -8.18 2.42 -0.60
CA TRP A 89 -8.60 2.37 -2.01
C TRP A 89 -7.78 3.27 -2.94
N LYS A 90 -7.24 4.41 -2.45
CA LYS A 90 -6.33 5.28 -3.22
C LYS A 90 -4.97 4.65 -3.50
N SER A 91 -4.57 3.66 -2.74
CA SER A 91 -3.32 2.93 -2.97
C SER A 91 -3.46 1.91 -4.10
N ILE A 92 -4.68 1.48 -4.39
CA ILE A 92 -5.00 0.53 -5.46
C ILE A 92 -5.52 1.22 -6.73
N GLU A 93 -6.09 2.43 -6.63
CA GLU A 93 -6.81 3.17 -7.68
C GLU A 93 -6.03 3.29 -9.02
N ASN A 94 -4.71 3.39 -8.95
CA ASN A 94 -3.86 3.59 -10.13
C ASN A 94 -3.17 2.30 -10.61
N ILE A 95 -3.58 1.15 -10.10
CA ILE A 95 -3.11 -0.17 -10.53
C ILE A 95 -4.23 -0.81 -11.34
N ASP A 96 -3.90 -1.29 -12.51
CA ASP A 96 -4.89 -1.92 -13.39
C ASP A 96 -5.36 -3.27 -12.85
N SER A 97 -6.59 -3.63 -13.19
CA SER A 97 -7.23 -4.86 -12.70
C SER A 97 -6.52 -6.14 -13.16
N GLU A 98 -5.85 -6.11 -14.30
CA GLU A 98 -5.08 -7.25 -14.79
C GLU A 98 -3.88 -7.52 -13.89
N THR A 99 -3.14 -6.47 -13.51
CA THR A 99 -2.04 -6.56 -12.55
C THR A 99 -2.52 -7.07 -11.18
N LEU A 100 -3.64 -6.55 -10.69
CA LEU A 100 -4.20 -6.96 -9.39
C LEU A 100 -4.66 -8.42 -9.36
N ARG A 101 -5.14 -8.95 -10.48
CA ARG A 101 -5.56 -10.36 -10.59
C ARG A 101 -4.41 -11.37 -10.59
N LYS A 102 -3.17 -10.93 -10.77
CA LYS A 102 -1.99 -11.80 -10.71
C LYS A 102 -1.72 -12.33 -9.29
N THR A 103 -2.32 -11.70 -8.28
CA THR A 103 -2.19 -12.11 -6.87
C THR A 103 -3.53 -11.95 -6.15
N LYS A 104 -3.64 -12.57 -4.96
CA LYS A 104 -4.76 -12.29 -4.06
C LYS A 104 -4.60 -10.90 -3.48
N SER A 105 -5.40 -9.94 -3.94
CA SER A 105 -5.31 -8.54 -3.52
C SER A 105 -6.37 -8.20 -2.48
N PHE A 106 -5.95 -7.61 -1.36
CA PHE A 106 -6.81 -7.19 -0.25
C PHE A 106 -6.66 -5.68 -0.05
N CYS A 107 -7.78 -4.96 0.00
CA CYS A 107 -7.80 -3.55 0.31
C CYS A 107 -8.49 -3.32 1.66
N LEU A 108 -7.81 -2.64 2.58
CA LEU A 108 -8.42 -2.20 3.83
C LEU A 108 -9.33 -1.02 3.55
N VAL A 109 -10.54 -1.09 4.06
CA VAL A 109 -11.59 -0.10 3.80
C VAL A 109 -12.09 0.48 5.10
N HIS A 110 -12.00 1.80 5.24
CA HIS A 110 -12.48 2.52 6.40
C HIS A 110 -13.79 3.26 6.06
N SER A 111 -14.79 3.16 6.93
CA SER A 111 -16.16 3.62 6.67
C SER A 111 -16.26 5.07 6.18
N LYS A 112 -15.47 5.99 6.75
CA LYS A 112 -15.47 7.41 6.33
C LYS A 112 -14.89 7.64 4.95
N GLU A 113 -14.05 6.73 4.47
CA GLU A 113 -13.30 6.87 3.22
C GLU A 113 -14.06 6.34 2.00
N ILE A 114 -15.04 5.49 2.21
CA ILE A 114 -15.89 4.92 1.16
C ILE A 114 -17.32 5.46 1.20
N ASN A 115 -17.73 6.04 2.33
CA ASN A 115 -19.09 6.53 2.52
C ASN A 115 -19.26 7.92 1.90
N HIS A 116 -19.22 7.99 0.59
CA HIS A 116 -19.46 9.18 -0.20
C HIS A 116 -20.87 9.15 -0.79
N PRO A 117 -21.53 10.32 -0.98
CA PRO A 117 -22.84 10.39 -1.63
C PRO A 117 -22.83 9.63 -2.96
N VAL A 118 -23.85 8.79 -3.17
CA VAL A 118 -23.99 7.97 -4.39
C VAL A 118 -23.96 8.88 -5.63
N GLY A 119 -23.16 8.50 -6.62
CA GLY A 119 -23.00 9.25 -7.88
C GLY A 119 -22.01 10.42 -7.79
N SER A 120 -21.50 10.78 -6.62
CA SER A 120 -20.43 11.78 -6.50
C SER A 120 -19.15 11.33 -7.19
N LEU A 121 -18.26 12.28 -7.52
CA LEU A 121 -16.97 11.96 -8.14
C LEU A 121 -16.15 10.99 -7.28
N LEU A 122 -16.14 11.18 -5.96
CA LEU A 122 -15.41 10.30 -5.04
C LEU A 122 -16.04 8.91 -4.97
N ASN A 123 -17.39 8.81 -4.93
CA ASN A 123 -18.08 7.52 -4.97
C ASN A 123 -17.73 6.73 -6.24
N LYS A 124 -17.78 7.37 -7.41
CA LYS A 124 -17.40 6.74 -8.69
C LYS A 124 -15.95 6.24 -8.69
N ARG A 125 -15.04 6.99 -8.09
CA ARG A 125 -13.63 6.59 -7.98
C ARG A 125 -13.45 5.39 -7.06
N VAL A 126 -14.14 5.35 -5.92
CA VAL A 126 -14.12 4.21 -4.98
C VAL A 126 -14.64 2.95 -5.67
N VAL A 127 -15.82 3.04 -6.29
CA VAL A 127 -16.44 1.90 -7.00
C VAL A 127 -15.53 1.37 -8.12
N LYS A 128 -14.82 2.25 -8.82
CA LYS A 128 -13.87 1.84 -9.86
C LYS A 128 -12.61 1.15 -9.28
N ALA A 129 -12.19 1.56 -8.09
CA ALA A 129 -10.95 1.06 -7.46
C ALA A 129 -11.14 -0.29 -6.78
N LEU A 130 -12.32 -0.57 -6.25
CA LEU A 130 -12.68 -1.79 -5.52
C LEU A 130 -13.50 -2.75 -6.40
#